data_255f15bcf15725c1380e29b8cd6938f9
#
_entry.id   255f15bcf15725c1380e29b8cd6938f9
#
_cell.length_a   1.000
_cell.length_b   1.000
_cell.length_c   1.000
_cell.angle_alpha   90.00
_cell.angle_beta   90.00
_cell.angle_gamma   90.00
#
_symmetry.space_group_name_H-M   'P 1'
#
loop_
_entity.id
_entity.type
_entity.pdbx_description
1 polymer ?
#
loop_
_entity_poly.entity_id
_entity_poly.type
_entity_poly.pdbx_seq_one_letter_code
_entity_poly.pdbx_strand_id
1 'polypeptide(L)'
;MNFKSLHFQDSPLLICNVWDVASAKVAEKLDFKAIGTSSAAIANLLGYDDGEKMSFSELSYFVKRIVENTKLPLTVDLESGYSRDTSKIIGNIIKLADLGVVGINIEDSIVNEERTLLNTECFSKLIYDIKRKLESENRDIFLNVRTDAFLLGYENAVDETEIRIKYFEEAGADCIFIPCIEKEDDIKRIIKSTSLPINVMCMPNLLEFEVLKKIGVNRISMGNFLFDYMYNEFEKVLRGVVSEQSFKVIF
;
A
#
# COMPACT_ATOMS: atom_id res chain seq x y z
N MET A 1 4.03 12.14 17.48
CA MET A 1 4.59 12.30 16.13
C MET A 1 3.44 12.02 15.17
N ASN A 2 3.12 12.91 14.24
CA ASN A 2 2.03 12.75 13.29
C ASN A 2 2.48 11.76 12.18
N PHE A 3 1.58 10.96 11.59
CA PHE A 3 1.91 9.95 10.58
C PHE A 3 2.64 10.55 9.36
N LYS A 4 2.22 11.73 8.90
CA LYS A 4 2.87 12.44 7.80
C LYS A 4 4.35 12.72 8.08
N SER A 5 4.70 13.11 9.30
CA SER A 5 6.11 13.41 9.66
C SER A 5 7.03 12.20 9.64
N LEU A 6 6.49 10.97 9.66
CA LEU A 6 7.28 9.75 9.53
C LEU A 6 7.91 9.60 8.12
N HIS A 7 7.39 10.29 7.12
CA HIS A 7 7.89 10.25 5.74
C HIS A 7 9.03 11.24 5.46
N PHE A 8 9.37 12.09 6.45
CA PHE A 8 10.39 13.15 6.34
C PHE A 8 11.52 12.96 7.36
N GLN A 9 11.87 11.72 7.64
CA GLN A 9 12.98 11.35 8.54
C GLN A 9 14.24 11.05 7.73
N ASP A 10 15.39 10.97 8.43
CA ASP A 10 16.69 10.64 7.83
C ASP A 10 16.72 9.21 7.23
N SER A 11 15.84 8.34 7.67
CA SER A 11 15.73 6.96 7.17
C SER A 11 14.32 6.72 6.62
N PRO A 12 14.18 5.90 5.57
CA PRO A 12 12.87 5.55 5.04
C PRO A 12 11.96 4.96 6.10
N LEU A 13 10.68 5.33 6.08
CA LEU A 13 9.65 4.69 6.88
C LEU A 13 9.42 3.26 6.35
N LEU A 14 9.78 2.26 7.13
CA LEU A 14 9.45 0.87 6.82
C LEU A 14 8.02 0.56 7.28
N ILE A 15 7.15 0.22 6.34
CA ILE A 15 5.79 -0.22 6.59
C ILE A 15 5.74 -1.75 6.59
N CYS A 16 5.35 -2.35 7.71
CA CYS A 16 4.97 -3.75 7.73
C CYS A 16 3.56 -3.88 7.17
N ASN A 17 3.41 -4.60 6.05
CA ASN A 17 2.08 -4.92 5.54
C ASN A 17 1.49 -6.07 6.35
N VAL A 18 0.26 -5.87 6.81
CA VAL A 18 -0.49 -6.79 7.69
C VAL A 18 -1.84 -7.12 7.05
N TRP A 19 -2.43 -8.22 7.48
CA TRP A 19 -3.71 -8.72 6.93
C TRP A 19 -4.69 -9.13 8.02
N ASP A 20 -4.22 -9.21 9.26
CA ASP A 20 -5.03 -9.58 10.44
C ASP A 20 -4.45 -8.99 11.73
N VAL A 21 -5.11 -9.29 12.84
CA VAL A 21 -4.68 -8.85 14.18
C VAL A 21 -3.37 -9.52 14.61
N ALA A 22 -3.13 -10.77 14.21
CA ALA A 22 -1.94 -11.51 14.62
C ALA A 22 -0.69 -10.88 13.97
N SER A 23 -0.73 -10.62 12.66
CA SER A 23 0.36 -9.96 11.93
C SER A 23 0.60 -8.52 12.45
N ALA A 24 -0.47 -7.77 12.77
CA ALA A 24 -0.36 -6.42 13.35
C ALA A 24 0.34 -6.44 14.72
N LYS A 25 0.03 -7.41 15.59
CA LYS A 25 0.69 -7.57 16.91
C LYS A 25 2.15 -7.98 16.77
N VAL A 26 2.51 -8.76 15.77
CA VAL A 26 3.93 -9.06 15.48
C VAL A 26 4.68 -7.78 15.09
N ALA A 27 4.11 -6.97 14.21
CA ALA A 27 4.71 -5.69 13.83
C ALA A 27 4.86 -4.75 15.05
N GLU A 28 3.83 -4.65 15.90
CA GLU A 28 3.89 -3.85 17.14
C GLU A 28 4.98 -4.34 18.11
N LYS A 29 5.13 -5.66 18.29
CA LYS A 29 6.18 -6.27 19.12
C LYS A 29 7.59 -5.97 18.61
N LEU A 30 7.75 -5.76 17.30
CA LEU A 30 9.02 -5.46 16.65
C LEU A 30 9.28 -3.94 16.50
N ASP A 31 8.48 -3.10 17.20
CA ASP A 31 8.64 -1.63 17.24
C ASP A 31 8.55 -0.93 15.86
N PHE A 32 7.79 -1.50 14.93
CA PHE A 32 7.45 -0.78 13.70
C PHE A 32 6.78 0.56 14.05
N LYS A 33 7.01 1.59 13.24
CA LYS A 33 6.46 2.93 13.51
C LYS A 33 5.07 3.13 12.91
N ALA A 34 4.72 2.29 11.94
CA ALA A 34 3.40 2.23 11.30
C ALA A 34 3.23 0.90 10.56
N ILE A 35 1.99 0.56 10.28
CA ILE A 35 1.60 -0.63 9.53
C ILE A 35 0.70 -0.25 8.37
N GLY A 36 0.64 -1.10 7.35
CA GLY A 36 -0.29 -0.97 6.24
C GLY A 36 -1.06 -2.26 5.99
N THR A 37 -2.31 -2.21 5.54
CA THR A 37 -2.95 -3.43 5.07
C THR A 37 -2.36 -3.88 3.73
N SER A 38 -2.53 -5.16 3.41
CA SER A 38 -2.38 -5.70 2.05
C SER A 38 -3.76 -6.19 1.61
N SER A 39 -4.36 -5.50 0.62
CA SER A 39 -5.66 -5.90 0.04
C SER A 39 -5.60 -7.30 -0.56
N ALA A 40 -4.53 -7.60 -1.32
CA ALA A 40 -4.29 -8.91 -1.91
C ALA A 40 -4.20 -10.03 -0.86
N ALA A 41 -3.53 -9.81 0.27
CA ALA A 41 -3.45 -10.78 1.35
C ALA A 41 -4.81 -11.00 2.03
N ILE A 42 -5.58 -9.93 2.30
CA ILE A 42 -6.92 -10.03 2.89
C ILE A 42 -7.89 -10.72 1.91
N ALA A 43 -7.84 -10.38 0.62
CA ALA A 43 -8.64 -11.03 -0.41
C ALA A 43 -8.37 -12.53 -0.45
N ASN A 44 -7.09 -12.94 -0.44
CA ASN A 44 -6.68 -14.34 -0.43
C ASN A 44 -7.21 -15.09 0.80
N LEU A 45 -7.15 -14.50 2.00
CA LEU A 45 -7.74 -15.09 3.22
C LEU A 45 -9.24 -15.38 3.09
N LEU A 46 -9.95 -14.58 2.31
CA LEU A 46 -11.39 -14.70 2.07
C LEU A 46 -11.71 -15.57 0.84
N GLY A 47 -10.69 -16.05 0.11
CA GLY A 47 -10.86 -16.86 -1.10
C GLY A 47 -11.19 -16.05 -2.35
N TYR A 48 -10.88 -14.75 -2.37
CA TYR A 48 -11.00 -13.88 -3.53
C TYR A 48 -9.65 -13.67 -4.21
N ASP A 49 -9.70 -13.44 -5.52
CA ASP A 49 -8.57 -12.88 -6.25
C ASP A 49 -8.39 -11.39 -5.91
N ASP A 50 -7.18 -10.86 -6.13
CA ASP A 50 -6.88 -9.42 -6.00
C ASP A 50 -7.68 -8.58 -7.01
N GLY A 51 -7.88 -7.30 -6.72
CA GLY A 51 -8.54 -6.35 -7.62
C GLY A 51 -10.01 -6.09 -7.30
N GLU A 52 -10.31 -5.70 -6.05
CA GLU A 52 -11.65 -5.33 -5.56
C GLU A 52 -12.71 -6.43 -5.69
N LYS A 53 -12.30 -7.72 -5.62
CA LYS A 53 -13.24 -8.85 -5.64
C LYS A 53 -13.93 -9.05 -4.29
N MET A 54 -13.26 -8.78 -3.18
CA MET A 54 -13.92 -8.66 -1.88
C MET A 54 -14.71 -7.34 -1.80
N SER A 55 -15.71 -7.28 -0.94
CA SER A 55 -16.48 -6.05 -0.72
C SER A 55 -15.75 -5.06 0.19
N PHE A 56 -16.06 -3.77 0.07
CA PHE A 56 -15.57 -2.76 1.01
C PHE A 56 -15.96 -3.06 2.47
N SER A 57 -17.11 -3.69 2.70
CA SER A 57 -17.56 -4.06 4.05
C SER A 57 -16.68 -5.13 4.67
N GLU A 58 -16.19 -6.10 3.89
CA GLU A 58 -15.24 -7.13 4.34
C GLU A 58 -13.88 -6.48 4.65
N LEU A 59 -13.33 -5.65 3.76
CA LEU A 59 -12.12 -4.89 4.05
C LEU A 59 -12.26 -4.08 5.33
N SER A 60 -13.36 -3.32 5.47
CA SER A 60 -13.63 -2.47 6.63
C SER A 60 -13.73 -3.27 7.94
N TYR A 61 -14.25 -4.49 7.88
CA TYR A 61 -14.26 -5.40 9.04
C TYR A 61 -12.83 -5.75 9.50
N PHE A 62 -11.94 -6.15 8.59
CA PHE A 62 -10.54 -6.44 8.93
C PHE A 62 -9.83 -5.21 9.48
N VAL A 63 -10.00 -4.06 8.83
CA VAL A 63 -9.43 -2.78 9.27
C VAL A 63 -9.88 -2.46 10.70
N LYS A 64 -11.17 -2.55 11.00
CA LYS A 64 -11.71 -2.33 12.34
C LYS A 64 -11.05 -3.26 13.36
N ARG A 65 -10.93 -4.56 13.04
CA ARG A 65 -10.32 -5.53 13.97
C ARG A 65 -8.84 -5.21 14.22
N ILE A 66 -8.09 -4.79 13.21
CA ILE A 66 -6.69 -4.40 13.35
C ILE A 66 -6.58 -3.15 14.23
N VAL A 67 -7.30 -2.07 13.91
CA VAL A 67 -7.25 -0.81 14.66
C VAL A 67 -7.60 -0.99 16.14
N GLU A 68 -8.61 -1.80 16.45
CA GLU A 68 -9.02 -2.08 17.83
C GLU A 68 -7.97 -2.86 18.65
N ASN A 69 -6.96 -3.45 18.01
CA ASN A 69 -6.02 -4.38 18.64
C ASN A 69 -4.54 -3.96 18.54
N THR A 70 -4.22 -2.80 17.97
CA THR A 70 -2.86 -2.24 17.91
C THR A 70 -2.88 -0.75 18.20
N LYS A 71 -1.73 -0.23 18.66
CA LYS A 71 -1.52 1.21 18.84
C LYS A 71 -0.79 1.85 17.67
N LEU A 72 -0.34 1.04 16.71
CA LEU A 72 0.38 1.53 15.54
C LEU A 72 -0.55 2.30 14.59
N PRO A 73 -0.09 3.42 14.03
CA PRO A 73 -0.79 4.09 12.94
C PRO A 73 -1.01 3.11 11.78
N LEU A 74 -2.26 2.99 11.32
CA LEU A 74 -2.63 2.10 10.22
C LEU A 74 -2.92 2.90 8.95
N THR A 75 -2.26 2.55 7.83
CA THR A 75 -2.64 2.95 6.48
C THR A 75 -3.34 1.78 5.78
N VAL A 76 -4.35 2.06 4.97
CA VAL A 76 -5.17 1.03 4.31
C VAL A 76 -4.92 1.02 2.81
N ASP A 77 -4.66 -0.14 2.25
CA ASP A 77 -4.64 -0.36 0.81
C ASP A 77 -6.09 -0.43 0.31
N LEU A 78 -6.54 0.67 -0.31
CA LEU A 78 -7.92 0.87 -0.75
C LEU A 78 -8.11 0.54 -2.23
N GLU A 79 -7.07 0.01 -2.89
CA GLU A 79 -7.08 -0.28 -4.32
C GLU A 79 -7.55 0.93 -5.14
N SER A 80 -8.53 0.81 -6.03
CA SER A 80 -9.09 1.94 -6.78
C SER A 80 -10.33 2.58 -6.09
N GLY A 81 -10.59 2.27 -4.81
CA GLY A 81 -11.61 2.90 -3.98
C GLY A 81 -12.88 2.10 -3.73
N TYR A 82 -12.96 0.85 -4.22
CA TYR A 82 -14.13 -0.04 -4.11
C TYR A 82 -15.40 0.55 -4.72
N SER A 83 -15.25 1.44 -5.67
CA SER A 83 -16.35 2.04 -6.45
C SER A 83 -15.82 2.74 -7.71
N ARG A 84 -16.71 3.07 -8.63
CA ARG A 84 -16.42 3.97 -9.76
C ARG A 84 -17.14 5.33 -9.60
N ASP A 85 -17.86 5.50 -8.52
CA ASP A 85 -18.54 6.75 -8.13
C ASP A 85 -17.65 7.49 -7.12
N THR A 86 -17.19 8.69 -7.46
CA THR A 86 -16.33 9.54 -6.64
C THR A 86 -16.92 9.75 -5.23
N SER A 87 -18.23 9.99 -5.12
CA SER A 87 -18.86 10.21 -3.82
C SER A 87 -18.83 8.97 -2.94
N LYS A 88 -18.95 7.78 -3.52
CA LYS A 88 -18.85 6.51 -2.79
C LYS A 88 -17.42 6.23 -2.37
N ILE A 89 -16.42 6.48 -3.24
CA ILE A 89 -14.99 6.36 -2.89
C ILE A 89 -14.67 7.26 -1.69
N ILE A 90 -15.06 8.53 -1.76
CA ILE A 90 -14.88 9.48 -0.65
C ILE A 90 -15.60 8.99 0.62
N GLY A 91 -16.84 8.50 0.49
CA GLY A 91 -17.58 7.92 1.61
C GLY A 91 -16.89 6.70 2.24
N ASN A 92 -16.22 5.87 1.45
CA ASN A 92 -15.42 4.76 1.93
C ASN A 92 -14.19 5.26 2.72
N ILE A 93 -13.50 6.29 2.21
CA ILE A 93 -12.33 6.89 2.88
C ILE A 93 -12.75 7.51 4.22
N ILE A 94 -13.87 8.23 4.28
CA ILE A 94 -14.40 8.82 5.51
C ILE A 94 -14.72 7.73 6.55
N LYS A 95 -15.34 6.62 6.13
CA LYS A 95 -15.60 5.48 7.02
C LYS A 95 -14.32 4.89 7.59
N LEU A 96 -13.24 4.78 6.79
CA LEU A 96 -11.93 4.33 7.28
C LEU A 96 -11.33 5.34 8.28
N ALA A 97 -11.45 6.64 8.00
CA ALA A 97 -11.03 7.69 8.93
C ALA A 97 -11.77 7.61 10.27
N ASP A 98 -13.07 7.33 10.25
CA ASP A 98 -13.89 7.15 11.46
C ASP A 98 -13.47 5.92 12.28
N LEU A 99 -12.87 4.92 11.67
CA LEU A 99 -12.27 3.77 12.34
C LEU A 99 -10.90 4.10 12.97
N GLY A 100 -10.28 5.24 12.65
CA GLY A 100 -8.96 5.63 13.15
C GLY A 100 -7.80 5.36 12.18
N VAL A 101 -8.09 5.07 10.90
CA VAL A 101 -7.09 4.97 9.83
C VAL A 101 -6.46 6.34 9.60
N VAL A 102 -5.12 6.39 9.43
CA VAL A 102 -4.36 7.62 9.27
C VAL A 102 -3.91 7.90 7.84
N GLY A 103 -4.05 6.94 6.95
CA GLY A 103 -3.69 7.08 5.54
C GLY A 103 -4.27 5.97 4.68
N ILE A 104 -4.25 6.18 3.38
CA ILE A 104 -4.67 5.17 2.39
C ILE A 104 -3.68 5.09 1.26
N ASN A 105 -3.58 3.91 0.62
CA ASN A 105 -3.12 3.82 -0.77
C ASN A 105 -4.36 3.88 -1.65
N ILE A 106 -4.28 4.65 -2.73
CA ILE A 106 -5.28 4.66 -3.80
C ILE A 106 -4.56 4.61 -5.15
N GLU A 107 -4.99 3.74 -6.06
CA GLU A 107 -4.27 3.44 -7.28
C GLU A 107 -4.98 3.96 -8.54
N ASP A 108 -4.15 4.30 -9.54
CA ASP A 108 -4.59 4.78 -10.85
C ASP A 108 -4.90 3.68 -11.85
N SER A 109 -5.06 2.45 -11.37
CA SER A 109 -5.47 1.31 -12.20
C SER A 109 -6.76 0.68 -11.71
N ILE A 110 -7.45 -0.02 -12.60
CA ILE A 110 -8.65 -0.81 -12.29
C ILE A 110 -8.50 -2.20 -12.86
N VAL A 111 -9.10 -3.17 -12.18
CA VAL A 111 -9.16 -4.57 -12.63
C VAL A 111 -10.57 -4.88 -13.11
N ASN A 112 -10.73 -5.05 -14.42
CA ASN A 112 -11.94 -5.63 -15.00
C ASN A 112 -11.65 -7.10 -15.39
N GLU A 113 -11.44 -7.40 -16.66
CA GLU A 113 -10.85 -8.67 -17.12
C GLU A 113 -9.35 -8.64 -16.97
N GLU A 114 -8.74 -7.50 -17.31
CA GLU A 114 -7.33 -7.19 -17.12
C GLU A 114 -7.16 -5.89 -16.32
N ARG A 115 -5.99 -5.71 -15.69
CA ARG A 115 -5.63 -4.46 -15.01
C ARG A 115 -5.23 -3.42 -16.06
N THR A 116 -5.82 -2.23 -15.98
CA THR A 116 -5.55 -1.12 -16.91
C THR A 116 -5.42 0.20 -16.17
N LEU A 117 -4.56 1.10 -16.67
CA LEU A 117 -4.44 2.46 -16.14
C LEU A 117 -5.68 3.30 -16.48
N LEU A 118 -6.12 4.07 -15.53
CA LEU A 118 -7.10 5.14 -15.72
C LEU A 118 -6.47 6.32 -16.47
N ASN A 119 -7.31 7.10 -17.13
CA ASN A 119 -6.88 8.39 -17.67
C ASN A 119 -6.33 9.28 -16.55
N THR A 120 -5.16 9.87 -16.76
CA THR A 120 -4.41 10.63 -15.76
C THR A 120 -5.19 11.82 -15.21
N GLU A 121 -5.86 12.58 -16.09
CA GLU A 121 -6.64 13.76 -15.69
C GLU A 121 -7.87 13.36 -14.87
N CYS A 122 -8.56 12.28 -15.26
CA CYS A 122 -9.72 11.78 -14.53
C CYS A 122 -9.33 11.31 -13.13
N PHE A 123 -8.20 10.60 -13.00
CA PHE A 123 -7.74 10.11 -11.70
C PHE A 123 -7.19 11.27 -10.84
N SER A 124 -6.47 12.22 -11.43
CA SER A 124 -6.03 13.45 -10.75
C SER A 124 -7.22 14.23 -10.20
N LYS A 125 -8.29 14.36 -10.98
CA LYS A 125 -9.54 14.98 -10.49
C LYS A 125 -10.11 14.24 -9.28
N LEU A 126 -10.10 12.91 -9.28
CA LEU A 126 -10.54 12.11 -8.14
C LEU A 126 -9.70 12.43 -6.89
N ILE A 127 -8.36 12.48 -7.00
CA ILE A 127 -7.47 12.85 -5.89
C ILE A 127 -7.80 14.23 -5.35
N TYR A 128 -7.98 15.22 -6.24
CA TYR A 128 -8.37 16.58 -5.87
C TYR A 128 -9.71 16.61 -5.12
N ASP A 129 -10.73 15.93 -5.64
CA ASP A 129 -12.05 15.88 -5.02
C ASP A 129 -12.01 15.21 -3.62
N ILE A 130 -11.19 14.13 -3.47
CA ILE A 130 -10.92 13.48 -2.17
C ILE A 130 -10.30 14.50 -1.20
N LYS A 131 -9.20 15.17 -1.59
CA LYS A 131 -8.50 16.12 -0.71
C LYS A 131 -9.42 17.26 -0.27
N ARG A 132 -10.12 17.87 -1.21
CA ARG A 132 -11.07 18.95 -0.92
C ARG A 132 -12.15 18.54 0.07
N LYS A 133 -12.68 17.32 -0.09
CA LYS A 133 -13.72 16.83 0.81
C LYS A 133 -13.17 16.53 2.21
N LEU A 134 -12.02 15.89 2.31
CA LEU A 134 -11.36 15.61 3.59
C LEU A 134 -11.04 16.92 4.34
N GLU A 135 -10.50 17.93 3.66
CA GLU A 135 -10.26 19.26 4.22
C GLU A 135 -11.54 19.90 4.75
N SER A 136 -12.63 19.85 3.96
CA SER A 136 -13.93 20.42 4.36
C SER A 136 -14.54 19.76 5.59
N GLU A 137 -14.15 18.52 5.90
CA GLU A 137 -14.60 17.75 7.06
C GLU A 137 -13.57 17.70 8.19
N ASN A 138 -12.47 18.47 8.09
CA ASN A 138 -11.34 18.46 9.03
C ASN A 138 -10.80 17.05 9.30
N ARG A 139 -10.65 16.24 8.22
CA ARG A 139 -10.09 14.89 8.26
C ARG A 139 -8.67 14.91 7.74
N ASP A 140 -7.72 14.46 8.55
CA ASP A 140 -6.30 14.35 8.18
C ASP A 140 -5.99 12.90 7.77
N ILE A 141 -6.21 12.59 6.48
CA ILE A 141 -5.86 11.29 5.87
C ILE A 141 -4.73 11.50 4.88
N PHE A 142 -3.64 10.77 5.09
CA PHE A 142 -2.47 10.76 4.23
C PHE A 142 -2.75 9.97 2.94
N LEU A 143 -2.68 10.62 1.78
CA LEU A 143 -2.90 10.00 0.48
C LEU A 143 -1.58 9.52 -0.12
N ASN A 144 -1.32 8.22 -0.07
CA ASN A 144 -0.24 7.55 -0.77
C ASN A 144 -0.76 7.11 -2.14
N VAL A 145 -0.57 7.95 -3.14
CA VAL A 145 -1.12 7.75 -4.49
C VAL A 145 -0.24 6.78 -5.26
N ARG A 146 -0.81 5.64 -5.64
CA ARG A 146 -0.13 4.58 -6.37
C ARG A 146 -0.32 4.75 -7.87
N THR A 147 0.77 4.54 -8.63
CA THR A 147 0.74 4.44 -10.10
C THR A 147 1.32 3.13 -10.57
N ASP A 148 0.59 2.44 -11.45
CA ASP A 148 0.87 1.06 -11.84
C ASP A 148 1.59 0.91 -13.20
N ALA A 149 2.20 1.97 -13.74
CA ALA A 149 2.91 1.89 -15.02
C ALA A 149 4.04 0.82 -15.02
N PHE A 150 4.81 0.71 -13.92
CA PHE A 150 5.83 -0.32 -13.74
C PHE A 150 5.22 -1.72 -13.55
N LEU A 151 4.17 -1.83 -12.76
CA LEU A 151 3.46 -3.09 -12.52
C LEU A 151 2.90 -3.68 -13.83
N LEU A 152 2.42 -2.82 -14.71
CA LEU A 152 1.87 -3.19 -16.02
C LEU A 152 2.96 -3.42 -17.09
N GLY A 153 4.23 -3.20 -16.75
CA GLY A 153 5.35 -3.47 -17.64
C GLY A 153 5.42 -2.54 -18.87
N TYR A 154 5.00 -1.29 -18.72
CA TYR A 154 5.10 -0.31 -19.82
C TYR A 154 6.57 -0.11 -20.20
N GLU A 155 6.88 -0.13 -21.51
CA GLU A 155 8.23 0.12 -22.00
C GLU A 155 8.77 1.49 -21.58
N ASN A 156 7.89 2.49 -21.50
CA ASN A 156 8.17 3.86 -21.08
C ASN A 156 7.68 4.14 -19.66
N ALA A 157 7.71 3.13 -18.75
CA ALA A 157 7.14 3.24 -17.40
C ALA A 157 7.66 4.47 -16.62
N VAL A 158 8.93 4.83 -16.77
CA VAL A 158 9.51 6.01 -16.10
C VAL A 158 8.87 7.29 -16.61
N ASP A 159 8.80 7.49 -17.94
CA ASP A 159 8.22 8.69 -18.55
C ASP A 159 6.73 8.82 -18.20
N GLU A 160 6.00 7.72 -18.28
CA GLU A 160 4.58 7.67 -17.91
C GLU A 160 4.38 8.03 -16.43
N THR A 161 5.21 7.47 -15.54
CA THR A 161 5.17 7.77 -14.11
C THR A 161 5.47 9.23 -13.84
N GLU A 162 6.49 9.84 -14.47
CA GLU A 162 6.82 11.26 -14.31
C GLU A 162 5.67 12.18 -14.76
N ILE A 163 4.97 11.83 -15.84
CA ILE A 163 3.79 12.58 -16.29
C ILE A 163 2.71 12.53 -15.24
N ARG A 164 2.36 11.32 -14.74
CA ARG A 164 1.30 11.10 -13.75
C ARG A 164 1.59 11.79 -12.43
N ILE A 165 2.82 11.70 -11.93
CA ILE A 165 3.25 12.34 -10.69
C ILE A 165 2.93 13.83 -10.67
N LYS A 166 3.19 14.56 -11.77
CA LYS A 166 2.89 16.00 -11.85
C LYS A 166 1.42 16.30 -11.60
N TYR A 167 0.55 15.55 -12.24
CA TYR A 167 -0.89 15.67 -12.06
C TYR A 167 -1.33 15.32 -10.61
N PHE A 168 -0.73 14.29 -10.02
CA PHE A 168 -1.09 13.84 -8.67
C PHE A 168 -0.56 14.80 -7.60
N GLU A 169 0.65 15.35 -7.79
CA GLU A 169 1.21 16.38 -6.92
C GLU A 169 0.35 17.65 -6.93
N GLU A 170 -0.04 18.13 -8.11
CA GLU A 170 -0.95 19.29 -8.26
C GLU A 170 -2.34 19.02 -7.66
N ALA A 171 -2.82 17.78 -7.69
CA ALA A 171 -4.09 17.37 -7.10
C ALA A 171 -4.05 17.21 -5.57
N GLY A 172 -2.85 17.24 -4.96
CA GLY A 172 -2.69 17.21 -3.51
C GLY A 172 -2.38 15.82 -2.93
N ALA A 173 -1.75 14.93 -3.70
CA ALA A 173 -1.16 13.71 -3.15
C ALA A 173 -0.16 14.05 -2.03
N ASP A 174 -0.04 13.18 -1.02
CA ASP A 174 0.94 13.36 0.07
C ASP A 174 2.21 12.53 -0.15
N CYS A 175 2.13 11.47 -0.97
CA CYS A 175 3.22 10.55 -1.29
C CYS A 175 2.89 9.84 -2.61
N ILE A 176 3.89 9.44 -3.35
CA ILE A 176 3.73 8.63 -4.57
C ILE A 176 4.24 7.22 -4.30
N PHE A 177 3.41 6.23 -4.60
CA PHE A 177 3.75 4.82 -4.50
C PHE A 177 3.92 4.20 -5.88
N ILE A 178 5.08 3.57 -6.10
CA ILE A 178 5.44 2.98 -7.40
C ILE A 178 5.81 1.51 -7.15
N PRO A 179 4.84 0.58 -7.23
CA PRO A 179 5.16 -0.84 -7.15
C PRO A 179 6.02 -1.27 -8.35
N CYS A 180 6.83 -2.32 -8.15
CA CYS A 180 7.68 -2.93 -9.18
C CYS A 180 8.81 -2.04 -9.76
N ILE A 181 9.04 -0.84 -9.23
CA ILE A 181 10.25 -0.09 -9.55
C ILE A 181 11.43 -0.68 -8.76
N GLU A 182 12.52 -1.08 -9.45
CA GLU A 182 13.66 -1.76 -8.84
C GLU A 182 15.00 -1.10 -9.17
N LYS A 183 15.16 -0.52 -10.38
CA LYS A 183 16.43 0.02 -10.86
C LYS A 183 16.78 1.34 -10.19
N GLU A 184 18.02 1.45 -9.72
CA GLU A 184 18.53 2.64 -9.04
C GLU A 184 18.36 3.93 -9.86
N ASP A 185 18.68 3.89 -11.16
CA ASP A 185 18.59 5.06 -12.02
C ASP A 185 17.13 5.51 -12.24
N ASP A 186 16.19 4.56 -12.36
CA ASP A 186 14.77 4.86 -12.48
C ASP A 186 14.25 5.51 -11.19
N ILE A 187 14.57 4.95 -10.02
CA ILE A 187 14.20 5.50 -8.71
C ILE A 187 14.76 6.91 -8.54
N LYS A 188 16.06 7.12 -8.85
CA LYS A 188 16.68 8.45 -8.78
C LYS A 188 16.04 9.46 -9.71
N ARG A 189 15.65 9.03 -10.91
CA ARG A 189 14.97 9.89 -11.88
C ARG A 189 13.61 10.32 -11.36
N ILE A 190 12.82 9.40 -10.82
CA ILE A 190 11.52 9.69 -10.22
C ILE A 190 11.66 10.63 -9.01
N ILE A 191 12.59 10.38 -8.10
CA ILE A 191 12.80 11.25 -6.93
C ILE A 191 13.12 12.69 -7.35
N LYS A 192 13.84 12.89 -8.45
CA LYS A 192 14.16 14.21 -8.97
C LYS A 192 12.98 14.92 -9.65
N SER A 193 11.94 14.20 -10.04
CA SER A 193 10.79 14.74 -10.78
C SER A 193 9.69 15.34 -9.89
N THR A 194 9.77 15.15 -8.57
CA THR A 194 8.74 15.59 -7.62
C THR A 194 9.31 16.07 -6.30
N SER A 195 8.55 16.87 -5.57
CA SER A 195 8.83 17.23 -4.17
C SER A 195 8.19 16.28 -3.15
N LEU A 196 7.35 15.36 -3.61
CA LEU A 196 6.64 14.43 -2.74
C LEU A 196 7.53 13.28 -2.27
N PRO A 197 7.27 12.74 -1.08
CA PRO A 197 7.85 11.48 -0.64
C PRO A 197 7.59 10.35 -1.64
N ILE A 198 8.60 9.48 -1.84
CA ILE A 198 8.49 8.31 -2.70
C ILE A 198 8.41 7.04 -1.87
N ASN A 199 7.40 6.22 -2.14
CA ASN A 199 7.23 4.88 -1.61
C ASN A 199 7.61 3.84 -2.68
N VAL A 200 8.54 2.95 -2.35
CA VAL A 200 8.85 1.75 -3.14
C VAL A 200 8.34 0.50 -2.41
N MET A 201 8.20 -0.61 -3.11
CA MET A 201 7.73 -1.87 -2.56
C MET A 201 8.83 -2.92 -2.59
N CYS A 202 8.85 -3.81 -1.59
CA CYS A 202 9.66 -5.01 -1.59
C CYS A 202 9.52 -5.77 -2.91
N MET A 203 10.63 -5.93 -3.62
CA MET A 203 10.74 -6.66 -4.87
C MET A 203 12.04 -7.46 -4.85
N PRO A 204 12.16 -8.57 -5.62
CA PRO A 204 13.34 -9.44 -5.58
C PRO A 204 14.68 -8.74 -5.85
N ASN A 205 14.67 -7.72 -6.70
CA ASN A 205 15.88 -6.97 -7.08
C ASN A 205 15.90 -5.54 -6.52
N LEU A 206 15.02 -5.23 -5.56
CA LEU A 206 15.04 -3.91 -4.93
C LEU A 206 16.37 -3.73 -4.18
N LEU A 207 16.89 -2.52 -4.25
CA LEU A 207 18.13 -2.12 -3.59
C LEU A 207 18.06 -2.27 -2.07
N GLU A 208 19.22 -2.46 -1.44
CA GLU A 208 19.36 -2.49 0.02
C GLU A 208 18.91 -1.17 0.66
N PHE A 209 18.39 -1.24 1.89
CA PHE A 209 17.82 -0.09 2.61
C PHE A 209 18.76 1.10 2.72
N GLU A 210 20.06 0.86 2.93
CA GLU A 210 21.08 1.93 3.00
C GLU A 210 21.26 2.64 1.65
N VAL A 211 21.10 1.93 0.54
CA VAL A 211 21.16 2.53 -0.80
C VAL A 211 19.89 3.34 -1.05
N LEU A 212 18.72 2.77 -0.75
CA LEU A 212 17.42 3.45 -0.86
C LEU A 212 17.39 4.75 -0.04
N LYS A 213 17.94 4.71 1.19
CA LYS A 213 18.11 5.88 2.04
C LYS A 213 18.99 6.95 1.37
N LYS A 214 20.16 6.57 0.85
CA LYS A 214 21.11 7.51 0.21
C LYS A 214 20.54 8.18 -1.02
N ILE A 215 19.70 7.50 -1.79
CA ILE A 215 19.08 8.07 -2.99
C ILE A 215 17.82 8.88 -2.68
N GLY A 216 17.32 8.84 -1.44
CA GLY A 216 16.23 9.69 -0.99
C GLY A 216 14.85 9.05 -1.01
N VAL A 217 14.74 7.71 -1.00
CA VAL A 217 13.45 7.03 -0.79
C VAL A 217 12.94 7.33 0.62
N ASN A 218 11.64 7.62 0.74
CA ASN A 218 11.03 8.04 2.01
C ASN A 218 10.22 6.93 2.69
N ARG A 219 9.71 5.95 1.93
CA ARG A 219 8.89 4.86 2.44
C ARG A 219 9.20 3.57 1.69
N ILE A 220 9.23 2.47 2.42
CA ILE A 220 9.37 1.11 1.89
C ILE A 220 8.21 0.29 2.43
N SER A 221 7.46 -0.36 1.56
CA SER A 221 6.35 -1.26 1.90
C SER A 221 6.63 -2.69 1.42
N MET A 222 5.90 -3.67 1.95
CA MET A 222 6.16 -5.10 1.70
C MET A 222 5.15 -5.74 0.75
N GLY A 223 4.03 -5.07 0.44
CA GLY A 223 2.96 -5.65 -0.36
C GLY A 223 2.39 -6.93 0.27
N ASN A 224 2.14 -7.94 -0.56
CA ASN A 224 1.69 -9.26 -0.13
C ASN A 224 2.84 -10.27 0.07
N PHE A 225 4.10 -9.91 -0.23
CA PHE A 225 5.22 -10.87 -0.24
C PHE A 225 5.45 -11.56 1.10
N LEU A 226 5.24 -10.86 2.22
CA LEU A 226 5.39 -11.46 3.55
C LEU A 226 4.28 -12.49 3.83
N PHE A 227 3.06 -12.22 3.38
CA PHE A 227 1.95 -13.17 3.45
C PHE A 227 2.25 -14.42 2.63
N ASP A 228 2.64 -14.28 1.38
CA ASP A 228 2.96 -15.40 0.49
C ASP A 228 4.12 -16.23 1.05
N TYR A 229 5.18 -15.58 1.55
CA TYR A 229 6.30 -16.27 2.18
C TYR A 229 5.85 -17.11 3.39
N MET A 230 5.00 -16.55 4.26
CA MET A 230 4.51 -17.23 5.44
C MET A 230 3.66 -18.48 5.08
N TYR A 231 2.80 -18.39 4.07
CA TYR A 231 2.00 -19.53 3.64
C TYR A 231 2.84 -20.60 2.91
N ASN A 232 3.88 -20.21 2.19
CA ASN A 232 4.86 -21.13 1.62
C ASN A 232 5.62 -21.90 2.73
N GLU A 233 6.03 -21.25 3.80
CA GLU A 233 6.66 -21.92 4.95
C GLU A 233 5.66 -22.82 5.69
N PHE A 234 4.41 -22.38 5.86
CA PHE A 234 3.35 -23.21 6.42
C PHE A 234 3.13 -24.50 5.60
N GLU A 235 3.09 -24.41 4.27
CA GLU A 235 2.99 -25.58 3.40
C GLU A 235 4.19 -26.52 3.57
N LYS A 236 5.42 -26.00 3.64
CA LYS A 236 6.63 -26.83 3.88
C LYS A 236 6.55 -27.62 5.18
N VAL A 237 6.11 -26.96 6.26
CA VAL A 237 5.92 -27.59 7.57
C VAL A 237 4.88 -28.71 7.46
N LEU A 238 3.73 -28.44 6.84
CA LEU A 238 2.68 -29.46 6.68
C LEU A 238 3.15 -30.65 5.82
N ARG A 239 3.89 -30.42 4.74
CA ARG A 239 4.51 -31.47 3.94
C ARG A 239 5.44 -32.34 4.77
N GLY A 240 6.25 -31.74 5.65
CA GLY A 240 7.10 -32.47 6.59
C GLY A 240 6.28 -33.35 7.54
N VAL A 241 5.25 -32.80 8.18
CA VAL A 241 4.36 -33.57 9.06
C VAL A 241 3.74 -34.79 8.34
N VAL A 242 3.24 -34.58 7.11
CA VAL A 242 2.60 -35.65 6.32
C VAL A 242 3.63 -36.73 5.90
N SER A 243 4.80 -36.31 5.41
CA SER A 243 5.83 -37.25 4.92
C SER A 243 6.49 -38.05 6.03
N GLU A 244 6.75 -37.43 7.17
CA GLU A 244 7.40 -38.07 8.31
C GLU A 244 6.40 -38.76 9.25
N GLN A 245 5.09 -38.55 9.06
CA GLN A 245 4.02 -38.98 9.97
C GLN A 245 4.36 -38.63 11.44
N SER A 246 4.91 -37.45 11.65
CA SER A 246 5.43 -36.98 12.94
C SER A 246 5.27 -35.47 13.05
N PHE A 247 5.07 -34.97 14.27
CA PHE A 247 5.06 -33.53 14.57
C PHE A 247 6.46 -32.96 14.90
N LYS A 248 7.54 -33.76 14.77
CA LYS A 248 8.91 -33.30 15.10
C LYS A 248 9.35 -32.06 14.34
N VAL A 249 8.85 -31.85 13.12
CA VAL A 249 9.13 -30.67 12.31
C VAL A 249 8.55 -29.37 12.87
N ILE A 250 7.65 -29.46 13.86
CA ILE A 250 7.03 -28.29 14.52
C ILE A 250 7.77 -27.89 15.79
N PHE A 251 8.50 -28.83 16.41
CA PHE A 251 9.21 -28.68 17.68
C PHE A 251 10.71 -28.91 17.51
#